data_2c43a20b52b46b1fd8b49337f64dad66
#
_entry.id   2c43a20b52b46b1fd8b49337f64dad66
#
_cell.length_a   1.000
_cell.length_b   1.000
_cell.length_c   1.000
_cell.angle_alpha   90.00
_cell.angle_beta   90.00
_cell.angle_gamma   90.00
#
_symmetry.space_group_name_H-M   'P 1'
#
loop_
_entity.id
_entity.type
_entity.pdbx_description
1 polymer ?
#
loop_
_entity_poly.entity_id
_entity_poly.type
_entity_poly.pdbx_seq_one_letter_code
_entity_poly.pdbx_strand_id
1 'polypeptide(L)'
;MRLTVLVDNNTLIDRYLIGEPGVSYLIEYDGQKILFDTGYSDVFLKNAQTLKIDLTSIDSIVFSHGHNDHTWGLNHLVQYYDRINFIPERKINLICHPDALTPKYFDAKAIGINYRFDQNDPFFDKICSKKPYPLTENIIFLGQIPRDNKFEMLTPVGQTVDDKSEITDDYVMDDSALAIKTEDGLVVVTGCSHAGIANIIEYAKQVTGEKHIVSVIGGFHLQNADEDRL
;
A
#
# COMPACT_ATOMS: atom_id res chain seq x y z
N MET A 1 14.64 -10.61 6.38
CA MET A 1 13.69 -9.81 5.57
C MET A 1 14.44 -9.04 4.50
N ARG A 2 13.90 -8.98 3.28
CA ARG A 2 14.39 -8.12 2.18
C ARG A 2 13.25 -7.25 1.69
N LEU A 3 13.48 -5.94 1.59
CA LEU A 3 12.59 -4.99 0.96
C LEU A 3 13.32 -4.32 -0.20
N THR A 4 12.72 -4.35 -1.38
CA THR A 4 13.25 -3.70 -2.59
C THR A 4 12.30 -2.59 -3.00
N VAL A 5 12.80 -1.36 -3.07
CA VAL A 5 12.03 -0.21 -3.57
C VAL A 5 11.94 -0.29 -5.08
N LEU A 6 10.72 -0.43 -5.60
CA LEU A 6 10.43 -0.41 -7.04
C LEU A 6 9.99 0.98 -7.51
N VAL A 7 9.28 1.73 -6.67
CA VAL A 7 8.87 3.12 -6.92
C VAL A 7 9.01 3.94 -5.64
N ASP A 8 9.57 5.13 -5.80
CA ASP A 8 9.62 6.21 -4.83
C ASP A 8 9.72 7.54 -5.61
N ASN A 9 9.44 8.66 -4.97
CA ASN A 9 9.63 10.01 -5.51
C ASN A 9 11.09 10.32 -5.87
N ASN A 10 12.03 9.59 -5.28
CA ASN A 10 13.47 9.78 -5.48
C ASN A 10 14.10 8.54 -6.09
N THR A 11 15.20 8.75 -6.81
CA THR A 11 16.02 7.67 -7.35
C THR A 11 17.44 7.75 -6.80
N LEU A 12 18.08 6.59 -6.70
CA LEU A 12 19.49 6.53 -6.33
C LEU A 12 20.36 7.02 -7.50
N ILE A 13 21.36 7.82 -7.17
CA ILE A 13 22.37 8.27 -8.16
C ILE A 13 23.05 7.06 -8.82
N ASP A 14 23.30 7.16 -10.12
CA ASP A 14 24.00 6.15 -10.94
C ASP A 14 23.32 4.76 -10.99
N ARG A 15 22.02 4.67 -10.65
CA ARG A 15 21.26 3.41 -10.76
C ARG A 15 20.31 3.35 -11.94
N TYR A 16 20.06 4.47 -12.61
CA TYR A 16 19.19 4.60 -13.79
C TYR A 16 17.77 4.05 -13.58
N LEU A 17 17.30 4.09 -12.32
CA LEU A 17 15.92 3.80 -11.98
C LEU A 17 15.06 5.03 -12.25
N ILE A 18 13.78 4.81 -12.47
CA ILE A 18 12.80 5.87 -12.73
C ILE A 18 12.04 6.15 -11.43
N GLY A 19 11.91 7.42 -11.04
CA GLY A 19 11.05 7.86 -9.93
C GLY A 19 9.73 8.43 -10.47
N GLU A 20 8.69 8.31 -9.65
CA GLU A 20 7.42 9.00 -9.84
C GLU A 20 6.77 9.23 -8.47
N PRO A 21 5.83 10.19 -8.33
CA PRO A 21 4.99 10.27 -7.13
C PRO A 21 4.29 8.94 -6.90
N GLY A 22 4.43 8.39 -5.69
CA GLY A 22 3.86 7.12 -5.33
C GLY A 22 4.85 6.15 -4.72
N VAL A 23 4.35 4.98 -4.37
CA VAL A 23 5.11 3.93 -3.70
C VAL A 23 4.87 2.58 -4.36
N SER A 24 5.93 1.79 -4.50
CA SER A 24 5.83 0.35 -4.74
C SER A 24 7.05 -0.36 -4.15
N TYR A 25 6.81 -1.33 -3.27
CA TYR A 25 7.86 -2.13 -2.63
C TYR A 25 7.62 -3.62 -2.86
N LEU A 26 8.69 -4.36 -3.20
CA LEU A 26 8.67 -5.82 -3.11
C LEU A 26 9.26 -6.25 -1.77
N ILE A 27 8.48 -6.97 -1.00
CA ILE A 27 8.85 -7.50 0.31
C ILE A 27 8.97 -9.02 0.20
N GLU A 28 10.14 -9.55 0.55
CA GLU A 28 10.43 -10.98 0.58
C GLU A 28 10.75 -11.37 2.03
N TYR A 29 9.83 -12.05 2.69
CA TYR A 29 9.97 -12.48 4.07
C TYR A 29 9.00 -13.59 4.41
N ASP A 30 9.36 -14.47 5.32
CA ASP A 30 8.52 -15.54 5.87
C ASP A 30 7.87 -16.42 4.77
N GLY A 31 8.63 -16.72 3.72
CA GLY A 31 8.16 -17.50 2.58
C GLY A 31 7.18 -16.78 1.66
N GLN A 32 6.95 -15.47 1.86
CA GLN A 32 6.06 -14.65 1.03
C GLN A 32 6.83 -13.65 0.18
N LYS A 33 6.30 -13.41 -1.02
CA LYS A 33 6.66 -12.29 -1.89
C LYS A 33 5.45 -11.37 -2.02
N ILE A 34 5.54 -10.21 -1.40
CA ILE A 34 4.45 -9.25 -1.32
C ILE A 34 4.81 -8.02 -2.14
N LEU A 35 3.96 -7.64 -3.09
CA LEU A 35 4.01 -6.34 -3.74
C LEU A 35 3.15 -5.37 -2.90
N PHE A 36 3.79 -4.46 -2.19
CA PHE A 36 3.12 -3.43 -1.39
C PHE A 36 3.00 -2.17 -2.23
N ASP A 37 1.79 -1.79 -2.58
CA ASP A 37 1.41 -0.77 -3.55
C ASP A 37 2.02 -1.00 -4.96
N THR A 38 1.48 -0.32 -5.97
CA THR A 38 1.87 -0.52 -7.36
C THR A 38 2.34 0.76 -8.06
N GLY A 39 2.39 1.89 -7.34
CA GLY A 39 2.69 3.19 -7.94
C GLY A 39 1.56 3.72 -8.83
N TYR A 40 1.88 4.74 -9.60
CA TYR A 40 0.94 5.44 -10.48
C TYR A 40 0.92 4.86 -11.91
N SER A 41 2.06 4.41 -12.41
CA SER A 41 2.21 3.99 -13.81
C SER A 41 2.90 2.62 -13.95
N ASP A 42 3.48 2.34 -15.11
CA ASP A 42 4.29 1.15 -15.37
C ASP A 42 5.74 1.26 -14.86
N VAL A 43 6.08 2.30 -14.13
CA VAL A 43 7.44 2.57 -13.64
C VAL A 43 7.95 1.41 -12.76
N PHE A 44 7.11 0.88 -11.86
CA PHE A 44 7.52 -0.26 -11.03
C PHE A 44 7.90 -1.51 -11.85
N LEU A 45 7.22 -1.76 -13.01
CA LEU A 45 7.56 -2.85 -13.92
C LEU A 45 8.92 -2.61 -14.61
N LYS A 46 9.17 -1.38 -15.06
CA LYS A 46 10.45 -1.00 -15.70
C LYS A 46 11.60 -1.13 -14.72
N ASN A 47 11.39 -0.68 -13.47
CA ASN A 47 12.38 -0.79 -12.42
C ASN A 47 12.60 -2.24 -11.99
N ALA A 48 11.55 -3.06 -11.88
CA ALA A 48 11.64 -4.49 -11.63
C ALA A 48 12.46 -5.19 -12.73
N GLN A 49 12.22 -4.86 -14.00
CA GLN A 49 13.00 -5.39 -15.13
C GLN A 49 14.48 -5.00 -15.02
N THR A 50 14.79 -3.73 -14.71
CA THR A 50 16.15 -3.23 -14.53
C THR A 50 16.86 -3.96 -13.38
N LEU A 51 16.13 -4.24 -12.30
CA LEU A 51 16.62 -4.96 -11.13
C LEU A 51 16.60 -6.49 -11.29
N LYS A 52 16.11 -7.00 -12.43
CA LYS A 52 15.95 -8.43 -12.73
C LYS A 52 15.05 -9.16 -11.74
N ILE A 53 13.98 -8.47 -11.31
CA ILE A 53 12.95 -8.99 -10.41
C ILE A 53 11.83 -9.57 -11.25
N ASP A 54 11.44 -10.80 -10.92
CA ASP A 54 10.30 -11.49 -11.53
C ASP A 54 9.03 -11.24 -10.71
N LEU A 55 8.09 -10.48 -11.27
CA LEU A 55 6.79 -10.18 -10.66
C LEU A 55 5.72 -11.23 -10.95
N THR A 56 6.02 -12.29 -11.70
CA THR A 56 5.09 -13.43 -11.88
C THR A 56 5.06 -14.36 -10.66
N SER A 57 6.01 -14.20 -9.75
CA SER A 57 6.17 -15.05 -8.57
C SER A 57 5.69 -14.40 -7.26
N ILE A 58 4.89 -13.32 -7.35
CA ILE A 58 4.32 -12.68 -6.15
C ILE A 58 3.14 -13.49 -5.62
N ASP A 59 3.05 -13.61 -4.30
CA ASP A 59 1.97 -14.32 -3.61
C ASP A 59 0.80 -13.40 -3.29
N SER A 60 1.12 -12.13 -2.98
CA SER A 60 0.13 -11.15 -2.56
C SER A 60 0.46 -9.75 -3.07
N ILE A 61 -0.59 -8.96 -3.30
CA ILE A 61 -0.53 -7.51 -3.45
C ILE A 61 -1.23 -6.91 -2.22
N VAL A 62 -0.63 -5.92 -1.60
CA VAL A 62 -1.24 -5.19 -0.48
C VAL A 62 -1.34 -3.73 -0.85
N PHE A 63 -2.53 -3.16 -0.80
CA PHE A 63 -2.71 -1.72 -0.94
C PHE A 63 -2.77 -1.05 0.43
N SER A 64 -1.93 -0.03 0.59
CA SER A 64 -1.94 0.82 1.78
C SER A 64 -3.25 1.62 1.86
N HIS A 65 -3.67 2.20 0.74
CA HIS A 65 -4.93 2.94 0.58
C HIS A 65 -5.30 3.07 -0.91
N GLY A 66 -6.42 3.72 -1.21
CA GLY A 66 -7.01 3.71 -2.54
C GLY A 66 -6.57 4.81 -3.50
N HIS A 67 -5.60 5.66 -3.19
CA HIS A 67 -5.16 6.72 -4.10
C HIS A 67 -4.43 6.18 -5.34
N ASN A 68 -4.49 6.93 -6.42
CA ASN A 68 -4.01 6.54 -7.73
C ASN A 68 -2.50 6.31 -7.81
N ASP A 69 -1.71 7.05 -7.06
CA ASP A 69 -0.26 6.92 -6.96
C ASP A 69 0.20 5.70 -6.16
N HIS A 70 -0.75 4.92 -5.65
CA HIS A 70 -0.53 3.63 -4.98
C HIS A 70 -1.19 2.45 -5.72
N THR A 71 -2.23 2.70 -6.53
CA THR A 71 -3.09 1.64 -7.06
C THR A 71 -3.16 1.55 -8.58
N TRP A 72 -2.86 2.63 -9.33
CA TRP A 72 -3.06 2.62 -10.79
C TRP A 72 -2.08 1.73 -11.55
N GLY A 73 -0.92 1.44 -10.98
CA GLY A 73 0.02 0.47 -11.51
C GLY A 73 -0.58 -0.93 -11.68
N LEU A 74 -1.64 -1.29 -10.95
CA LEU A 74 -2.29 -2.59 -11.07
C LEU A 74 -2.77 -2.90 -12.49
N ASN A 75 -3.33 -1.91 -13.20
CA ASN A 75 -3.71 -2.09 -14.61
C ASN A 75 -2.51 -2.42 -15.51
N HIS A 76 -1.36 -1.80 -15.22
CA HIS A 76 -0.13 -2.07 -15.96
C HIS A 76 0.41 -3.47 -15.66
N LEU A 77 0.27 -3.96 -14.42
CA LEU A 77 0.63 -5.33 -14.07
C LEU A 77 -0.22 -6.35 -14.84
N VAL A 78 -1.54 -6.15 -14.90
CA VAL A 78 -2.45 -7.00 -15.67
C VAL A 78 -2.09 -6.98 -17.16
N GLN A 79 -1.88 -5.79 -17.74
CA GLN A 79 -1.44 -5.68 -19.13
C GLN A 79 -0.08 -6.37 -19.38
N TYR A 80 0.82 -6.34 -18.41
CA TYR A 80 2.08 -7.07 -18.49
C TYR A 80 1.84 -8.58 -18.50
N TYR A 81 0.99 -9.11 -17.60
CA TYR A 81 0.64 -10.52 -17.55
C TYR A 81 -0.01 -11.00 -18.85
N ASP A 82 -0.94 -10.20 -19.41
CA ASP A 82 -1.57 -10.49 -20.70
C ASP A 82 -0.54 -10.59 -21.84
N ARG A 83 0.41 -9.64 -21.90
CA ARG A 83 1.46 -9.63 -22.94
C ARG A 83 2.35 -10.85 -22.93
N ILE A 84 2.64 -11.39 -21.74
CA ILE A 84 3.49 -12.58 -21.58
C ILE A 84 2.69 -13.88 -21.52
N ASN A 85 1.35 -13.82 -21.73
CA ASN A 85 0.41 -14.93 -21.59
C ASN A 85 0.54 -15.64 -20.22
N PHE A 86 0.72 -14.86 -19.15
CA PHE A 86 0.81 -15.38 -17.80
C PHE A 86 -0.54 -15.37 -17.12
N ILE A 87 -0.94 -16.53 -16.60
CA ILE A 87 -2.05 -16.71 -15.67
C ILE A 87 -1.48 -17.45 -14.47
N PRO A 88 -1.59 -16.92 -13.24
CA PRO A 88 -1.04 -17.58 -12.07
C PRO A 88 -1.77 -18.92 -11.82
N GLU A 89 -1.03 -19.98 -11.50
CA GLU A 89 -1.60 -21.28 -11.12
C GLU A 89 -2.51 -21.15 -9.89
N ARG A 90 -2.14 -20.27 -8.97
CA ARG A 90 -2.93 -19.85 -7.83
C ARG A 90 -3.10 -18.34 -7.89
N LYS A 91 -4.33 -17.85 -7.78
CA LYS A 91 -4.60 -16.43 -7.78
C LYS A 91 -3.80 -15.69 -6.72
N ILE A 92 -3.36 -14.49 -7.08
CA ILE A 92 -2.63 -13.59 -6.19
C ILE A 92 -3.61 -12.97 -5.20
N ASN A 93 -3.32 -13.05 -3.91
CA ASN A 93 -4.15 -12.40 -2.90
C ASN A 93 -4.02 -10.87 -3.01
N LEU A 94 -5.12 -10.16 -3.25
CA LEU A 94 -5.15 -8.69 -3.20
C LEU A 94 -5.80 -8.26 -1.90
N ILE A 95 -4.99 -7.72 -1.00
CA ILE A 95 -5.37 -7.39 0.37
C ILE A 95 -5.44 -5.88 0.52
N CYS A 96 -6.57 -5.35 0.99
CA CYS A 96 -6.76 -3.93 1.22
C CYS A 96 -7.88 -3.65 2.24
N HIS A 97 -8.00 -2.41 2.67
CA HIS A 97 -9.20 -1.93 3.33
C HIS A 97 -10.37 -1.88 2.32
N PRO A 98 -11.63 -2.20 2.69
CA PRO A 98 -12.74 -2.17 1.74
C PRO A 98 -12.95 -0.80 1.09
N ASP A 99 -12.75 0.29 1.84
CA ASP A 99 -12.94 1.67 1.35
C ASP A 99 -11.80 2.13 0.42
N ALA A 100 -10.69 1.36 0.28
CA ALA A 100 -9.67 1.60 -0.74
C ALA A 100 -10.18 1.37 -2.17
N LEU A 101 -11.29 0.63 -2.30
CA LEU A 101 -11.92 0.32 -3.57
C LEU A 101 -13.08 1.28 -3.93
N THR A 102 -13.36 2.27 -3.07
CA THR A 102 -14.41 3.29 -3.34
C THR A 102 -13.88 4.38 -4.27
N PRO A 103 -14.76 5.02 -5.05
CA PRO A 103 -14.37 6.18 -5.84
C PRO A 103 -13.83 7.30 -4.97
N LYS A 104 -12.71 7.89 -5.38
CA LYS A 104 -12.07 9.04 -4.71
C LYS A 104 -11.82 10.15 -5.71
N TYR A 105 -11.94 11.41 -5.27
CA TYR A 105 -11.83 12.58 -6.13
C TYR A 105 -11.01 13.69 -5.46
N PHE A 106 -10.23 14.41 -6.25
CA PHE A 106 -9.55 15.63 -5.84
C PHE A 106 -9.68 16.66 -6.96
N ASP A 107 -10.17 17.87 -6.67
CA ASP A 107 -10.43 18.91 -7.65
C ASP A 107 -11.22 18.40 -8.89
N ALA A 108 -12.31 17.66 -8.63
CA ALA A 108 -13.14 17.00 -9.63
C ALA A 108 -12.42 15.95 -10.52
N LYS A 109 -11.18 15.60 -10.23
CA LYS A 109 -10.46 14.52 -10.90
C LYS A 109 -10.59 13.24 -10.11
N ALA A 110 -10.82 12.11 -10.78
CA ALA A 110 -10.77 10.80 -10.15
C ALA A 110 -9.33 10.49 -9.73
N ILE A 111 -9.15 10.16 -8.45
CA ILE A 111 -7.88 9.74 -7.85
C ILE A 111 -7.98 8.37 -7.17
N GLY A 112 -9.15 7.73 -7.22
CA GLY A 112 -9.35 6.38 -6.69
C GLY A 112 -8.82 5.30 -7.63
N ILE A 113 -8.84 4.07 -7.14
CA ILE A 113 -8.44 2.90 -7.93
C ILE A 113 -9.24 2.83 -9.24
N ASN A 114 -8.58 2.52 -10.34
CA ASN A 114 -9.18 2.43 -11.67
C ASN A 114 -9.28 0.99 -12.20
N TYR A 115 -8.92 -0.01 -11.40
CA TYR A 115 -9.09 -1.42 -11.73
C TYR A 115 -10.46 -1.92 -11.27
N ARG A 116 -11.19 -2.56 -12.19
CA ARG A 116 -12.48 -3.16 -11.89
C ARG A 116 -12.34 -4.66 -11.63
N PHE A 117 -12.53 -5.06 -10.40
CA PHE A 117 -12.52 -6.46 -10.00
C PHE A 117 -13.82 -7.15 -10.49
N ASP A 118 -13.68 -8.16 -11.33
CA ASP A 118 -14.76 -9.04 -11.73
C ASP A 118 -14.88 -10.24 -10.76
N GLN A 119 -16.05 -10.87 -10.70
CA GLN A 119 -16.24 -12.09 -9.92
C GLN A 119 -15.37 -13.26 -10.44
N ASN A 120 -15.06 -13.24 -11.74
CA ASN A 120 -14.22 -14.23 -12.41
C ASN A 120 -12.83 -13.70 -12.74
N ASP A 121 -12.34 -12.71 -11.98
CA ASP A 121 -10.99 -12.17 -12.18
C ASP A 121 -9.97 -13.34 -12.24
N PRO A 122 -9.19 -13.48 -13.31
CA PRO A 122 -8.29 -14.62 -13.46
C PRO A 122 -7.02 -14.48 -12.62
N PHE A 123 -6.69 -13.27 -12.16
CA PHE A 123 -5.42 -12.96 -11.50
C PHE A 123 -5.54 -12.86 -9.99
N PHE A 124 -6.65 -12.28 -9.47
CA PHE A 124 -6.72 -11.86 -8.09
C PHE A 124 -7.85 -12.51 -7.29
N ASP A 125 -7.52 -12.89 -6.05
CA ASP A 125 -8.47 -13.16 -4.98
C ASP A 125 -8.49 -11.94 -4.05
N LYS A 126 -9.61 -11.22 -4.04
CA LYS A 126 -9.78 -9.99 -3.29
C LYS A 126 -10.12 -10.27 -1.82
N ILE A 127 -9.29 -9.74 -0.91
CA ILE A 127 -9.43 -9.86 0.54
C ILE A 127 -9.53 -8.44 1.13
N CYS A 128 -10.75 -8.06 1.55
CA CYS A 128 -10.98 -6.75 2.17
C CYS A 128 -11.14 -6.90 3.68
N SER A 129 -10.35 -6.14 4.46
CA SER A 129 -10.44 -6.18 5.92
C SER A 129 -10.31 -4.81 6.57
N LYS A 130 -11.25 -4.47 7.46
CA LYS A 130 -11.13 -3.34 8.40
C LYS A 130 -10.38 -3.72 9.68
N LYS A 131 -10.19 -5.02 9.91
CA LYS A 131 -9.48 -5.55 11.09
C LYS A 131 -8.09 -6.03 10.70
N PRO A 132 -7.16 -6.16 11.65
CA PRO A 132 -5.89 -6.80 11.39
C PRO A 132 -6.08 -8.16 10.71
N TYR A 133 -5.36 -8.37 9.61
CA TYR A 133 -5.42 -9.59 8.81
C TYR A 133 -4.01 -10.20 8.69
N PRO A 134 -3.77 -11.40 9.23
CA PRO A 134 -2.47 -12.06 9.12
C PRO A 134 -2.28 -12.63 7.71
N LEU A 135 -1.22 -12.21 7.02
CA LEU A 135 -0.74 -12.85 5.81
C LEU A 135 0.05 -14.11 6.16
N THR A 136 0.85 -14.01 7.23
CA THR A 136 1.55 -15.12 7.89
C THR A 136 1.51 -14.91 9.41
N GLU A 137 2.18 -15.77 10.18
CA GLU A 137 2.36 -15.56 11.62
C GLU A 137 3.15 -14.28 11.95
N ASN A 138 4.02 -13.85 11.02
CA ASN A 138 4.93 -12.72 11.23
C ASN A 138 4.55 -11.46 10.42
N ILE A 139 3.63 -11.55 9.46
CA ILE A 139 3.24 -10.42 8.58
C ILE A 139 1.75 -10.15 8.75
N ILE A 140 1.41 -8.94 9.21
CA ILE A 140 0.03 -8.55 9.49
C ILE A 140 -0.30 -7.25 8.73
N PHE A 141 -1.36 -7.30 7.91
CA PHE A 141 -2.02 -6.10 7.40
C PHE A 141 -2.86 -5.50 8.53
N LEU A 142 -2.67 -4.23 8.85
CA LEU A 142 -3.25 -3.63 10.06
C LEU A 142 -4.75 -3.32 9.94
N GLY A 143 -5.29 -3.23 8.71
CA GLY A 143 -6.67 -2.78 8.51
C GLY A 143 -6.84 -1.29 8.82
N GLN A 144 -7.99 -0.91 9.35
CA GLN A 144 -8.27 0.48 9.70
C GLN A 144 -7.49 0.92 10.93
N ILE A 145 -6.66 1.94 10.78
CA ILE A 145 -5.83 2.50 11.86
C ILE A 145 -6.67 3.40 12.77
N PRO A 146 -6.71 3.17 14.09
CA PRO A 146 -7.27 4.12 15.04
C PRO A 146 -6.52 5.45 15.01
N ARG A 147 -7.22 6.56 15.16
CA ARG A 147 -6.64 7.93 15.10
C ARG A 147 -6.78 8.61 16.44
N ASP A 148 -6.05 8.10 17.41
CA ASP A 148 -6.16 8.52 18.82
C ASP A 148 -5.18 9.65 19.17
N ASN A 149 -4.20 9.90 18.30
CA ASN A 149 -3.18 10.90 18.52
C ASN A 149 -3.69 12.32 18.22
N LYS A 150 -3.59 13.23 19.19
CA LYS A 150 -4.16 14.57 19.06
C LYS A 150 -3.36 15.50 18.14
N PHE A 151 -2.06 15.23 17.94
CA PHE A 151 -1.21 16.03 17.06
C PHE A 151 -1.24 15.58 15.60
N GLU A 152 -1.76 14.38 15.31
CA GLU A 152 -2.00 13.91 13.95
C GLU A 152 -3.46 14.15 13.56
N MET A 153 -3.77 15.44 13.31
CA MET A 153 -5.16 15.86 13.03
C MET A 153 -5.65 15.28 11.70
N LEU A 154 -6.91 14.86 11.71
CA LEU A 154 -7.65 14.45 10.52
C LEU A 154 -7.92 15.67 9.62
N THR A 155 -7.30 15.70 8.47
CA THR A 155 -7.65 16.62 7.38
C THR A 155 -8.10 15.81 6.18
N PRO A 156 -9.22 16.19 5.52
CA PRO A 156 -9.67 15.48 4.35
C PRO A 156 -8.69 15.67 3.18
N VAL A 157 -8.50 14.61 2.39
CA VAL A 157 -7.75 14.65 1.13
C VAL A 157 -8.72 14.38 -0.01
N GLY A 158 -9.41 15.44 -0.45
CA GLY A 158 -10.42 15.34 -1.48
C GLY A 158 -11.75 14.79 -0.98
N GLN A 159 -12.43 14.03 -1.81
CA GLN A 159 -13.79 13.54 -1.60
C GLN A 159 -13.90 12.06 -1.97
N THR A 160 -14.83 11.37 -1.32
CA THR A 160 -15.19 9.97 -1.60
C THR A 160 -16.71 9.83 -1.70
N VAL A 161 -17.16 8.63 -2.03
CA VAL A 161 -18.59 8.28 -2.07
C VAL A 161 -18.91 7.40 -0.86
N ASP A 162 -19.87 7.82 -0.06
CA ASP A 162 -20.32 7.07 1.12
C ASP A 162 -21.25 5.90 0.77
N ASP A 163 -21.69 5.13 1.78
CA ASP A 163 -22.61 4.00 1.64
C ASP A 163 -23.99 4.37 1.06
N LYS A 164 -24.36 5.67 1.09
CA LYS A 164 -25.59 6.19 0.52
C LYS A 164 -25.43 6.71 -0.90
N SER A 165 -24.22 6.57 -1.48
CA SER A 165 -23.83 7.13 -2.77
C SER A 165 -23.80 8.67 -2.78
N GLU A 166 -23.59 9.31 -1.63
CA GLU A 166 -23.40 10.75 -1.51
C GLU A 166 -21.90 11.09 -1.50
N ILE A 167 -21.55 12.23 -2.11
CA ILE A 167 -20.16 12.73 -2.11
C ILE A 167 -19.89 13.39 -0.76
N THR A 168 -18.86 12.94 -0.07
CA THR A 168 -18.42 13.41 1.24
C THR A 168 -16.92 13.67 1.26
N ASP A 169 -16.44 14.42 2.26
CA ASP A 169 -15.00 14.59 2.48
C ASP A 169 -14.32 13.24 2.72
N ASP A 170 -13.19 13.01 2.04
CA ASP A 170 -12.40 11.80 2.23
C ASP A 170 -11.30 12.01 3.27
N TYR A 171 -11.49 11.42 4.43
CA TYR A 171 -10.48 11.40 5.50
C TYR A 171 -9.49 10.23 5.36
N VAL A 172 -9.52 9.53 4.24
CA VAL A 172 -8.64 8.38 3.93
C VAL A 172 -8.65 7.35 5.07
N MET A 173 -9.87 6.96 5.50
CA MET A 173 -10.05 5.97 6.58
C MET A 173 -9.58 4.58 6.17
N ASP A 174 -9.32 4.38 4.90
CA ASP A 174 -8.75 3.17 4.30
C ASP A 174 -7.22 3.10 4.41
N ASP A 175 -6.54 4.15 4.91
CA ASP A 175 -5.09 4.12 5.09
C ASP A 175 -4.68 3.06 6.10
N SER A 176 -3.71 2.24 5.70
CA SER A 176 -3.25 1.06 6.41
C SER A 176 -1.76 0.82 6.18
N ALA A 177 -1.21 -0.17 6.86
CA ALA A 177 0.19 -0.53 6.80
C ALA A 177 0.40 -2.03 7.01
N LEU A 178 1.61 -2.52 6.74
CA LEU A 178 2.07 -3.83 7.18
C LEU A 178 2.91 -3.71 8.46
N ALA A 179 2.61 -4.55 9.43
CA ALA A 179 3.43 -4.80 10.60
C ALA A 179 4.14 -6.15 10.44
N ILE A 180 5.47 -6.15 10.45
CA ILE A 180 6.30 -7.32 10.18
C ILE A 180 7.18 -7.60 11.39
N LYS A 181 6.93 -8.71 12.07
CA LYS A 181 7.74 -9.17 13.20
C LYS A 181 9.00 -9.85 12.66
N THR A 182 10.15 -9.37 13.07
CA THR A 182 11.46 -9.97 12.78
C THR A 182 12.13 -10.43 14.07
N GLU A 183 13.24 -11.13 13.97
CA GLU A 183 14.05 -11.52 15.14
C GLU A 183 14.58 -10.32 15.92
N ASP A 184 14.80 -9.17 15.23
CA ASP A 184 15.32 -7.95 15.81
C ASP A 184 14.22 -7.01 16.35
N GLY A 185 12.94 -7.29 16.10
CA GLY A 185 11.79 -6.47 16.47
C GLY A 185 10.85 -6.17 15.31
N LEU A 186 10.08 -5.09 15.38
CA LEU A 186 9.02 -4.76 14.46
C LEU A 186 9.49 -3.83 13.34
N VAL A 187 9.20 -4.22 12.10
CA VAL A 187 9.31 -3.36 10.91
C VAL A 187 7.90 -2.96 10.49
N VAL A 188 7.67 -1.66 10.30
CA VAL A 188 6.41 -1.11 9.80
C VAL A 188 6.61 -0.60 8.38
N VAL A 189 5.76 -1.04 7.45
CA VAL A 189 5.77 -0.58 6.05
C VAL A 189 4.45 0.10 5.75
N THR A 190 4.51 1.37 5.35
CA THR A 190 3.34 2.22 5.10
C THR A 190 3.38 2.84 3.70
N GLY A 191 2.22 3.30 3.19
CA GLY A 191 2.13 4.09 1.96
C GLY A 191 2.42 5.56 2.23
N CYS A 192 1.36 6.37 2.37
CA CYS A 192 1.46 7.81 2.65
C CYS A 192 1.27 8.19 4.12
N SER A 193 0.82 7.28 4.97
CA SER A 193 0.54 7.53 6.40
C SER A 193 -0.50 8.63 6.65
N HIS A 194 -1.61 8.63 5.88
CA HIS A 194 -2.73 9.56 6.10
C HIS A 194 -3.40 9.37 7.47
N ALA A 195 -3.28 8.17 8.05
CA ALA A 195 -3.73 7.91 9.41
C ALA A 195 -2.85 8.57 10.48
N GLY A 196 -1.69 9.07 10.09
CA GLY A 196 -0.64 9.55 10.99
C GLY A 196 0.37 8.45 11.32
N ILE A 197 1.66 8.78 11.16
CA ILE A 197 2.72 7.76 11.36
C ILE A 197 2.82 7.30 12.81
N ALA A 198 2.56 8.18 13.79
CA ALA A 198 2.55 7.79 15.19
C ALA A 198 1.36 6.87 15.51
N ASN A 199 0.16 7.17 14.97
CA ASN A 199 -1.00 6.28 15.09
C ASN A 199 -0.72 4.89 14.51
N ILE A 200 -0.09 4.82 13.32
CA ILE A 200 0.28 3.57 12.67
C ILE A 200 1.25 2.76 13.54
N ILE A 201 2.31 3.40 14.06
CA ILE A 201 3.33 2.74 14.90
C ILE A 201 2.71 2.22 16.19
N GLU A 202 1.91 3.03 16.89
CA GLU A 202 1.30 2.61 18.15
C GLU A 202 0.31 1.45 17.93
N TYR A 203 -0.48 1.52 16.86
CA TYR A 203 -1.39 0.42 16.53
C TYR A 203 -0.65 -0.85 16.11
N ALA A 204 0.45 -0.74 15.35
CA ALA A 204 1.29 -1.87 15.00
C ALA A 204 1.85 -2.58 16.25
N LYS A 205 2.34 -1.82 17.23
CA LYS A 205 2.78 -2.37 18.54
C LYS A 205 1.64 -3.06 19.27
N GLN A 206 0.46 -2.45 19.29
CA GLN A 206 -0.72 -3.02 19.96
C GLN A 206 -1.16 -4.33 19.32
N VAL A 207 -1.21 -4.39 17.99
CA VAL A 207 -1.67 -5.57 17.23
C VAL A 207 -0.66 -6.72 17.34
N THR A 208 0.64 -6.42 17.30
CA THR A 208 1.69 -7.44 17.29
C THR A 208 2.16 -7.85 18.70
N GLY A 209 1.94 -7.00 19.69
CA GLY A 209 2.53 -7.14 21.04
C GLY A 209 4.03 -6.80 21.10
N GLU A 210 4.68 -6.50 19.95
CA GLU A 210 6.09 -6.14 19.89
C GLU A 210 6.25 -4.62 20.07
N LYS A 211 7.13 -4.23 21.00
CA LYS A 211 7.34 -2.80 21.35
C LYS A 211 8.56 -2.20 20.69
N HIS A 212 9.54 -3.03 20.33
CA HIS A 212 10.79 -2.57 19.75
C HIS A 212 10.63 -2.35 18.25
N ILE A 213 10.72 -1.09 17.80
CA ILE A 213 10.67 -0.74 16.39
C ILE A 213 12.08 -0.74 15.83
N VAL A 214 12.33 -1.59 14.85
CA VAL A 214 13.60 -1.66 14.12
C VAL A 214 13.62 -0.65 12.99
N SER A 215 12.50 -0.54 12.25
CA SER A 215 12.43 0.36 11.09
C SER A 215 10.98 0.74 10.78
N VAL A 216 10.83 1.94 10.23
CA VAL A 216 9.58 2.42 9.63
C VAL A 216 9.92 2.89 8.22
N ILE A 217 9.23 2.35 7.21
CA ILE A 217 9.53 2.57 5.79
C ILE A 217 8.27 3.01 5.07
N GLY A 218 8.35 4.10 4.31
CA GLY A 218 7.24 4.64 3.50
C GLY A 218 7.19 6.15 3.50
N GLY A 219 6.08 6.72 3.03
CA GLY A 219 5.77 8.13 3.08
C GLY A 219 5.11 8.51 4.41
N PHE A 220 5.43 9.68 4.95
CA PHE A 220 4.92 10.14 6.25
C PHE A 220 4.00 11.36 6.13
N HIS A 221 3.72 11.82 4.92
CA HIS A 221 2.83 12.95 4.62
C HIS A 221 3.12 14.21 5.46
N LEU A 222 4.40 14.56 5.61
CA LEU A 222 4.86 15.67 6.47
C LEU A 222 5.09 16.99 5.72
N GLN A 223 4.67 17.10 4.44
CA GLN A 223 4.95 18.27 3.59
C GLN A 223 4.43 19.60 4.17
N ASN A 224 3.35 19.55 4.94
CA ASN A 224 2.74 20.71 5.59
C ASN A 224 2.62 20.49 7.10
N ALA A 225 3.53 19.72 7.68
CA ALA A 225 3.55 19.50 9.12
C ALA A 225 3.92 20.80 9.85
N ASP A 226 3.20 21.10 10.92
CA ASP A 226 3.58 22.14 11.86
C ASP A 226 4.72 21.69 12.78
N GLU A 227 5.24 22.61 13.61
CA GLU A 227 6.37 22.33 14.52
C GLU A 227 6.04 21.23 15.54
N ASP A 228 4.76 21.03 15.87
CA ASP A 228 4.33 20.01 16.84
C ASP A 228 4.32 18.60 16.23
N ARG A 229 4.35 18.49 14.87
CA ARG A 229 4.37 17.21 14.13
C ARG A 229 5.76 16.81 13.64
N LEU A 230 6.74 17.69 13.67
CA LEU A 230 8.13 17.44 13.28
C LEU A 230 8.98 17.07 14.49
#